data_90fb1b137c1e872353cc6272f08ec0f6
#
_entry.id   90fb1b137c1e872353cc6272f08ec0f6
#
_cell.length_a   1.000
_cell.length_b   1.000
_cell.length_c   1.000
_cell.angle_alpha   90.00
_cell.angle_beta   90.00
_cell.angle_gamma   90.00
#
_symmetry.space_group_name_H-M   'P 1'
#
loop_
_entity.id
_entity.type
_entity.pdbx_description
1 polymer ?
#
loop_
_entity_poly.entity_id
_entity_poly.type
_entity_poly.pdbx_seq_one_letter_code
_entity_poly.pdbx_strand_id
1 'polypeptide(L)'
;IEVTDNVSKDEAIIINGYNDISGTVTLTSITDGLENVKDLSSTDGISITSSDINVTDTTSLEDADTLNSFTDGEVTLDAVTDTFENVERIYGLRPSGDGEDGVDISQATINIVITDAVSLTQAERLNTFTTGLVTLNSVEDIQENIKAISSISVNNPTQLTMSDALVRITDEVNLLKIDEIREITNGDITINLVNDDTTNLATINDYTDVSLSTADITISNDVSKLEADIVDGYNTESGIVTLTSITDNISSISEVHNNQNISIQTSSITVTDPANLQNALEIESFTDGLVTLQSVVDTHQNIISIGEFDSTQLTMAEAGTKILDSVDLDQVNLVRAITKAEITLDEVADSKENLATLKTYVAEDISATDALI
;
A
#
# COMPACT_ATOMS: atom_id res chain seq x y z
N ILE A 1 16.06 -36.36 -48.75
CA ILE A 1 14.58 -36.36 -48.77
C ILE A 1 14.13 -34.98 -48.37
N GLU A 2 13.28 -34.35 -49.12
CA GLU A 2 12.60 -33.12 -48.74
C GLU A 2 11.14 -33.45 -48.42
N VAL A 3 10.67 -32.99 -47.27
CA VAL A 3 9.28 -33.14 -46.80
C VAL A 3 8.61 -31.78 -46.81
N THR A 4 7.63 -31.62 -47.66
CA THR A 4 6.94 -30.34 -47.91
C THR A 4 5.64 -30.17 -47.12
N ASP A 5 5.19 -31.26 -46.50
CA ASP A 5 4.03 -31.21 -45.61
C ASP A 5 4.48 -30.86 -44.17
N ASN A 6 3.54 -30.33 -43.37
CA ASN A 6 3.76 -30.11 -41.95
C ASN A 6 3.82 -31.45 -41.21
N VAL A 7 4.86 -31.65 -40.39
CA VAL A 7 5.10 -32.93 -39.70
C VAL A 7 5.33 -32.72 -38.19
N SER A 8 4.99 -33.75 -37.43
CA SER A 8 5.39 -33.92 -36.05
C SER A 8 6.77 -34.63 -35.97
N LYS A 9 7.38 -34.63 -34.76
CA LYS A 9 8.62 -35.40 -34.48
C LYS A 9 8.45 -36.86 -34.81
N ASP A 10 7.37 -37.51 -34.42
CA ASP A 10 7.14 -38.94 -34.65
C ASP A 10 7.07 -39.25 -36.13
N GLU A 11 6.41 -38.41 -36.92
CA GLU A 11 6.37 -38.56 -38.39
C GLU A 11 7.74 -38.36 -39.03
N ALA A 12 8.48 -37.35 -38.59
CA ALA A 12 9.83 -37.04 -39.04
C ALA A 12 10.79 -38.22 -38.80
N ILE A 13 10.73 -38.85 -37.61
CA ILE A 13 11.51 -40.03 -37.25
C ILE A 13 11.14 -41.23 -38.13
N ILE A 14 9.85 -41.48 -38.41
CA ILE A 14 9.41 -42.53 -39.33
C ILE A 14 9.96 -42.31 -40.72
N ILE A 15 9.87 -41.07 -41.24
CA ILE A 15 10.39 -40.71 -42.56
C ILE A 15 11.92 -40.90 -42.61
N ASN A 16 12.65 -40.48 -41.59
CA ASN A 16 14.08 -40.68 -41.47
C ASN A 16 14.46 -42.17 -41.44
N GLY A 17 13.61 -43.03 -40.87
CA GLY A 17 13.77 -44.48 -40.88
C GLY A 17 13.70 -45.11 -42.30
N TYR A 18 13.10 -44.43 -43.27
CA TYR A 18 13.12 -44.86 -44.68
C TYR A 18 14.38 -44.40 -45.43
N ASN A 19 15.24 -43.57 -44.82
CA ASN A 19 16.43 -43.01 -45.39
C ASN A 19 17.63 -43.92 -45.11
N ASP A 20 17.73 -45.02 -45.86
CA ASP A 20 18.65 -46.16 -45.59
C ASP A 20 20.15 -45.82 -45.64
N ILE A 21 20.59 -44.69 -46.15
CA ILE A 21 21.99 -44.44 -46.39
C ILE A 21 22.34 -42.93 -46.30
N SER A 22 22.93 -42.48 -45.25
CA SER A 22 23.67 -41.22 -45.13
C SER A 22 23.07 -39.95 -45.78
N GLY A 23 21.83 -39.96 -46.15
CA GLY A 23 21.09 -38.80 -46.65
C GLY A 23 20.48 -38.00 -45.54
N THR A 24 20.14 -36.73 -45.79
CA THR A 24 19.43 -35.87 -44.84
C THR A 24 17.95 -35.80 -45.23
N VAL A 25 17.08 -35.88 -44.24
CA VAL A 25 15.67 -35.54 -44.36
C VAL A 25 15.52 -34.06 -44.00
N THR A 26 15.18 -33.24 -44.96
CA THR A 26 14.92 -31.79 -44.74
C THR A 26 13.45 -31.59 -44.59
N LEU A 27 13.06 -30.98 -43.47
CA LEU A 27 11.66 -30.63 -43.18
C LEU A 27 11.44 -29.16 -43.54
N THR A 28 10.29 -28.84 -44.15
CA THR A 28 9.91 -27.47 -44.48
C THR A 28 8.97 -26.86 -43.46
N SER A 29 8.20 -27.69 -42.71
CA SER A 29 7.30 -27.21 -41.66
C SER A 29 7.14 -28.25 -40.55
N ILE A 30 7.10 -27.79 -39.31
CA ILE A 30 7.00 -28.62 -38.10
C ILE A 30 5.91 -28.00 -37.22
N THR A 31 5.02 -28.87 -36.70
CA THR A 31 4.10 -28.49 -35.61
C THR A 31 4.20 -29.53 -34.49
N ASP A 32 4.74 -29.13 -33.36
CA ASP A 32 4.90 -30.05 -32.21
C ASP A 32 5.09 -29.28 -30.89
N GLY A 33 5.17 -30.00 -29.78
CA GLY A 33 5.57 -29.46 -28.50
C GLY A 33 7.08 -29.09 -28.47
N LEU A 34 7.43 -28.14 -27.58
CA LEU A 34 8.77 -27.56 -27.45
C LEU A 34 9.90 -28.61 -27.37
N GLU A 35 9.76 -29.59 -26.49
CA GLU A 35 10.77 -30.63 -26.28
C GLU A 35 10.92 -31.53 -27.52
N ASN A 36 9.84 -31.78 -28.23
CA ASN A 36 9.89 -32.55 -29.46
C ASN A 36 10.66 -31.82 -30.59
N VAL A 37 10.48 -30.50 -30.68
CA VAL A 37 11.23 -29.65 -31.63
C VAL A 37 12.71 -29.60 -31.25
N LYS A 38 13.05 -29.45 -29.96
CA LYS A 38 14.43 -29.52 -29.46
C LYS A 38 15.09 -30.86 -29.80
N ASP A 39 14.37 -31.96 -29.61
CA ASP A 39 14.89 -33.29 -29.96
C ASP A 39 15.13 -33.44 -31.47
N LEU A 40 14.22 -32.92 -32.31
CA LEU A 40 14.40 -32.95 -33.77
C LEU A 40 15.65 -32.18 -34.20
N SER A 41 15.93 -31.03 -33.61
CA SER A 41 17.13 -30.21 -33.93
C SER A 41 18.45 -30.97 -33.71
N SER A 42 18.45 -31.96 -32.83
CA SER A 42 19.60 -32.79 -32.45
C SER A 42 19.56 -34.19 -33.05
N THR A 43 18.53 -34.56 -33.84
CA THR A 43 18.36 -35.88 -34.39
C THR A 43 19.21 -36.07 -35.65
N ASP A 44 20.12 -37.06 -35.62
CA ASP A 44 20.96 -37.37 -36.76
C ASP A 44 20.13 -37.71 -38.02
N GLY A 45 20.50 -37.13 -39.14
CA GLY A 45 19.85 -37.37 -40.42
C GLY A 45 18.60 -36.54 -40.67
N ILE A 46 18.20 -35.65 -39.73
CA ILE A 46 17.12 -34.70 -39.91
C ILE A 46 17.69 -33.27 -39.92
N SER A 47 17.20 -32.42 -40.81
CA SER A 47 17.51 -30.99 -40.88
C SER A 47 16.24 -30.16 -40.76
N ILE A 48 16.27 -29.23 -39.82
CA ILE A 48 15.20 -28.26 -39.61
C ILE A 48 15.66 -26.80 -39.82
N THR A 49 16.84 -26.60 -40.38
CA THR A 49 17.50 -25.29 -40.52
C THR A 49 16.77 -24.29 -41.40
N SER A 50 15.82 -24.72 -42.19
CA SER A 50 14.98 -23.87 -43.04
C SER A 50 13.48 -24.19 -42.86
N SER A 51 13.11 -24.77 -41.73
CA SER A 51 11.73 -25.14 -41.42
C SER A 51 10.95 -23.96 -40.77
N ASP A 52 9.72 -23.79 -41.18
CA ASP A 52 8.77 -23.04 -40.34
C ASP A 52 8.38 -23.91 -39.13
N ILE A 53 8.48 -23.36 -37.93
CA ILE A 53 8.22 -24.08 -36.69
C ILE A 53 7.02 -23.48 -36.00
N ASN A 54 6.00 -24.29 -35.72
CA ASN A 54 4.88 -23.94 -34.85
C ASN A 54 4.96 -24.75 -33.54
N VAL A 55 5.14 -24.06 -32.40
CA VAL A 55 5.22 -24.68 -31.07
C VAL A 55 3.89 -24.57 -30.37
N THR A 56 3.35 -25.74 -30.00
CA THR A 56 2.00 -25.87 -29.38
C THR A 56 2.01 -25.77 -27.87
N ASP A 57 3.17 -25.82 -27.23
CA ASP A 57 3.34 -25.69 -25.79
C ASP A 57 3.55 -24.23 -25.39
N THR A 58 3.45 -24.00 -24.08
CA THR A 58 3.83 -22.72 -23.49
C THR A 58 5.34 -22.51 -23.51
N THR A 59 5.80 -21.37 -23.97
CA THR A 59 7.20 -21.02 -24.16
C THR A 59 7.59 -19.78 -23.33
N SER A 60 8.90 -19.66 -23.05
CA SER A 60 9.55 -18.49 -22.47
C SER A 60 10.41 -17.76 -23.51
N LEU A 61 11.02 -16.62 -23.13
CA LEU A 61 12.02 -15.94 -23.97
C LEU A 61 13.23 -16.87 -24.26
N GLU A 62 13.71 -17.62 -23.26
CA GLU A 62 14.84 -18.55 -23.44
C GLU A 62 14.52 -19.65 -24.47
N ASP A 63 13.26 -20.15 -24.41
CA ASP A 63 12.79 -21.13 -25.38
C ASP A 63 12.66 -20.51 -26.79
N ALA A 64 12.11 -19.30 -26.89
CA ALA A 64 11.97 -18.58 -28.15
C ALA A 64 13.32 -18.30 -28.81
N ASP A 65 14.32 -17.82 -28.05
CA ASP A 65 15.69 -17.62 -28.51
C ASP A 65 16.34 -18.95 -28.98
N THR A 66 16.09 -20.04 -28.23
CA THR A 66 16.57 -21.37 -28.57
C THR A 66 15.97 -21.88 -29.91
N LEU A 67 14.65 -21.78 -30.05
CA LEU A 67 13.92 -22.17 -31.25
C LEU A 67 14.38 -21.37 -32.48
N ASN A 68 14.53 -20.06 -32.33
CA ASN A 68 15.01 -19.15 -33.38
C ASN A 68 16.46 -19.51 -33.84
N SER A 69 17.22 -20.12 -32.94
CA SER A 69 18.59 -20.59 -33.31
C SER A 69 18.62 -21.88 -34.14
N PHE A 70 17.51 -22.64 -34.20
CA PHE A 70 17.42 -23.91 -34.90
C PHE A 70 17.07 -23.75 -36.38
N THR A 71 16.41 -22.65 -36.73
CA THR A 71 15.90 -22.44 -38.08
C THR A 71 16.11 -21.02 -38.58
N ASP A 72 16.29 -20.86 -39.89
CA ASP A 72 16.20 -19.60 -40.61
C ASP A 72 14.73 -19.34 -41.08
N GLY A 73 13.79 -20.23 -40.76
CA GLY A 73 12.37 -20.09 -41.06
C GLY A 73 11.61 -19.35 -39.96
N GLU A 74 10.32 -19.20 -40.13
CA GLU A 74 9.43 -18.54 -39.14
C GLU A 74 9.20 -19.45 -37.94
N VAL A 75 9.27 -18.89 -36.72
CA VAL A 75 8.88 -19.55 -35.46
C VAL A 75 7.58 -18.95 -34.94
N THR A 76 6.52 -19.74 -34.92
CA THR A 76 5.21 -19.36 -34.36
C THR A 76 5.02 -20.01 -33.00
N LEU A 77 4.55 -19.25 -32.00
CA LEU A 77 4.29 -19.70 -30.64
C LEU A 77 2.78 -19.63 -30.36
N ASP A 78 2.18 -20.69 -29.83
CA ASP A 78 0.77 -20.72 -29.46
C ASP A 78 0.48 -20.11 -28.07
N ALA A 79 1.48 -20.17 -27.18
CA ALA A 79 1.38 -19.58 -25.84
C ALA A 79 2.76 -19.13 -25.29
N VAL A 80 2.75 -18.02 -24.52
CA VAL A 80 3.94 -17.48 -23.87
C VAL A 80 3.65 -17.27 -22.39
N THR A 81 4.57 -17.68 -21.51
CA THR A 81 4.53 -17.36 -20.07
C THR A 81 5.90 -16.81 -19.66
N ASP A 82 5.93 -15.53 -19.33
CA ASP A 82 7.17 -14.86 -18.92
C ASP A 82 6.87 -13.50 -18.23
N THR A 83 7.93 -12.78 -17.88
CA THR A 83 7.84 -11.39 -17.40
C THR A 83 7.45 -10.46 -18.54
N PHE A 84 6.92 -9.28 -18.17
CA PHE A 84 6.59 -8.24 -19.16
C PHE A 84 7.79 -7.92 -20.09
N GLU A 85 8.97 -7.71 -19.49
CA GLU A 85 10.19 -7.36 -20.25
C GLU A 85 10.57 -8.45 -21.26
N ASN A 86 10.47 -9.71 -20.86
CA ASN A 86 10.78 -10.84 -21.74
C ASN A 86 9.76 -10.99 -22.86
N VAL A 87 8.47 -10.84 -22.57
CA VAL A 87 7.42 -10.86 -23.61
C VAL A 87 7.61 -9.71 -24.60
N GLU A 88 7.98 -8.51 -24.12
CA GLU A 88 8.30 -7.39 -24.99
C GLU A 88 9.51 -7.68 -25.91
N ARG A 89 10.52 -8.38 -25.40
CA ARG A 89 11.67 -8.82 -26.21
C ARG A 89 11.27 -9.86 -27.25
N ILE A 90 10.47 -10.86 -26.91
CA ILE A 90 9.92 -11.83 -27.88
C ILE A 90 9.17 -11.09 -28.99
N TYR A 91 8.28 -10.16 -28.64
CA TYR A 91 7.57 -9.33 -29.60
C TYR A 91 8.52 -8.53 -30.52
N GLY A 92 9.67 -8.11 -30.01
CA GLY A 92 10.73 -7.42 -30.76
C GLY A 92 11.55 -8.35 -31.69
N LEU A 93 11.49 -9.66 -31.50
CA LEU A 93 12.18 -10.65 -32.36
C LEU A 93 11.39 -10.97 -33.64
N ARG A 94 10.15 -10.47 -33.78
CA ARG A 94 9.32 -10.73 -34.96
C ARG A 94 9.99 -10.22 -36.24
N PRO A 95 9.77 -10.88 -37.39
CA PRO A 95 10.27 -10.44 -38.66
C PRO A 95 9.87 -9.00 -39.01
N SER A 96 10.79 -8.21 -39.54
CA SER A 96 10.53 -6.83 -39.95
C SER A 96 9.91 -6.67 -41.33
N GLY A 97 9.71 -7.79 -42.06
CA GLY A 97 9.10 -7.82 -43.40
C GLY A 97 8.70 -9.22 -43.84
N ASP A 98 7.97 -9.30 -44.96
CA ASP A 98 7.57 -10.60 -45.56
C ASP A 98 8.75 -11.48 -45.90
N GLY A 99 8.97 -12.56 -45.18
CA GLY A 99 9.99 -13.55 -45.42
C GLY A 99 11.34 -13.29 -44.72
N GLU A 100 11.34 -12.48 -43.67
CA GLU A 100 12.50 -12.37 -42.76
C GLU A 100 12.36 -13.37 -41.60
N ASP A 101 13.51 -13.91 -41.15
CA ASP A 101 13.58 -14.84 -40.04
C ASP A 101 13.20 -14.17 -38.72
N GLY A 102 12.58 -14.91 -37.79
CA GLY A 102 12.26 -14.38 -36.49
C GLY A 102 11.15 -15.15 -35.78
N VAL A 103 10.80 -14.66 -34.59
CA VAL A 103 9.73 -15.23 -33.77
C VAL A 103 8.47 -14.38 -33.90
N ASP A 104 7.43 -14.93 -34.51
CA ASP A 104 6.15 -14.24 -34.64
C ASP A 104 5.18 -14.63 -33.52
N ILE A 105 4.88 -13.66 -32.66
CA ILE A 105 3.83 -13.76 -31.65
C ILE A 105 2.62 -12.88 -31.98
N SER A 106 2.64 -12.17 -33.12
CA SER A 106 1.62 -11.17 -33.46
C SER A 106 0.48 -11.72 -34.30
N GLN A 107 0.64 -12.87 -34.96
CA GLN A 107 -0.32 -13.34 -35.97
C GLN A 107 -1.38 -14.29 -35.46
N ALA A 108 -1.19 -14.92 -34.31
CA ALA A 108 -2.15 -15.90 -33.81
C ALA A 108 -2.88 -15.37 -32.59
N THR A 109 -3.91 -16.07 -32.23
CA THR A 109 -4.61 -15.97 -30.93
C THR A 109 -3.69 -16.49 -29.80
N ILE A 110 -2.44 -15.99 -29.75
CA ILE A 110 -1.44 -16.38 -28.75
C ILE A 110 -1.93 -15.97 -27.38
N ASN A 111 -1.96 -16.92 -26.47
CA ASN A 111 -2.21 -16.62 -25.06
C ASN A 111 -0.92 -16.20 -24.37
N ILE A 112 -0.95 -15.08 -23.67
CA ILE A 112 0.19 -14.54 -22.92
C ILE A 112 -0.18 -14.55 -21.44
N VAL A 113 0.71 -15.14 -20.60
CA VAL A 113 0.63 -15.07 -19.14
C VAL A 113 1.81 -14.26 -18.65
N ILE A 114 1.55 -13.15 -17.97
CA ILE A 114 2.58 -12.31 -17.37
C ILE A 114 2.77 -12.71 -15.90
N THR A 115 4.01 -13.01 -15.55
CA THR A 115 4.38 -13.58 -14.24
C THR A 115 4.78 -12.53 -13.21
N ASP A 116 5.22 -11.35 -13.63
CA ASP A 116 5.57 -10.21 -12.79
C ASP A 116 4.44 -9.18 -12.69
N ALA A 117 4.60 -8.21 -11.78
CA ALA A 117 3.62 -7.15 -11.60
C ALA A 117 3.67 -6.15 -12.77
N VAL A 118 2.50 -5.79 -13.28
CA VAL A 118 2.36 -4.83 -14.39
C VAL A 118 1.59 -3.58 -13.97
N SER A 119 1.97 -2.46 -14.59
CA SER A 119 1.26 -1.18 -14.52
C SER A 119 0.23 -1.05 -15.66
N LEU A 120 -0.62 -0.02 -15.58
CA LEU A 120 -1.57 0.31 -16.65
C LEU A 120 -0.87 0.45 -18.01
N THR A 121 0.24 1.18 -18.08
CA THR A 121 0.98 1.39 -19.33
C THR A 121 1.48 0.08 -19.94
N GLN A 122 1.93 -0.84 -19.10
CA GLN A 122 2.38 -2.16 -19.54
C GLN A 122 1.20 -3.03 -19.99
N ALA A 123 0.08 -3.00 -19.26
CA ALA A 123 -1.14 -3.74 -19.64
C ALA A 123 -1.71 -3.24 -20.98
N GLU A 124 -1.77 -1.92 -21.20
CA GLU A 124 -2.18 -1.33 -22.49
C GLU A 124 -1.27 -1.79 -23.64
N ARG A 125 0.05 -1.82 -23.39
CA ARG A 125 1.02 -2.27 -24.39
C ARG A 125 0.88 -3.76 -24.71
N LEU A 126 0.74 -4.62 -23.69
CA LEU A 126 0.49 -6.06 -23.87
C LEU A 126 -0.75 -6.34 -24.72
N ASN A 127 -1.81 -5.57 -24.50
CA ASN A 127 -3.05 -5.68 -25.29
C ASN A 127 -2.86 -5.39 -26.79
N THR A 128 -1.72 -4.81 -27.18
CA THR A 128 -1.37 -4.58 -28.60
C THR A 128 -0.52 -5.71 -29.21
N PHE A 129 0.01 -6.63 -28.41
CA PHE A 129 0.94 -7.66 -28.89
C PHE A 129 0.23 -8.86 -29.51
N THR A 130 -0.97 -9.16 -29.04
CA THR A 130 -1.73 -10.33 -29.48
C THR A 130 -3.22 -10.02 -29.58
N THR A 131 -3.94 -10.81 -30.39
CA THR A 131 -5.40 -10.88 -30.37
C THR A 131 -5.92 -12.00 -29.45
N GLY A 132 -5.03 -12.81 -28.88
CA GLY A 132 -5.31 -13.85 -27.90
C GLY A 132 -5.49 -13.28 -26.49
N LEU A 133 -5.64 -14.17 -25.51
CA LEU A 133 -5.86 -13.79 -24.12
C LEU A 133 -4.54 -13.41 -23.44
N VAL A 134 -4.47 -12.23 -22.86
CA VAL A 134 -3.42 -11.81 -21.93
C VAL A 134 -3.92 -12.00 -20.50
N THR A 135 -3.25 -12.83 -19.72
CA THR A 135 -3.53 -13.05 -18.30
C THR A 135 -2.47 -12.36 -17.46
N LEU A 136 -2.90 -11.47 -16.58
CA LEU A 136 -2.05 -10.80 -15.62
C LEU A 136 -2.12 -11.53 -14.28
N ASN A 137 -0.98 -12.08 -13.81
CA ASN A 137 -0.91 -12.74 -12.50
C ASN A 137 -0.73 -11.74 -11.37
N SER A 138 -0.18 -10.55 -11.67
CA SER A 138 0.01 -9.49 -10.69
C SER A 138 -0.13 -8.11 -11.32
N VAL A 139 -0.68 -7.15 -10.56
CA VAL A 139 -0.82 -5.74 -10.95
C VAL A 139 -0.31 -4.87 -9.81
N GLU A 140 0.54 -3.89 -10.12
CA GLU A 140 1.03 -2.90 -9.16
C GLU A 140 0.89 -1.50 -9.74
N ASP A 141 -0.04 -0.72 -9.19
CA ASP A 141 -0.29 0.65 -9.63
C ASP A 141 -1.12 1.43 -8.59
N ILE A 142 -1.43 2.69 -8.90
CA ILE A 142 -2.43 3.46 -8.14
C ILE A 142 -3.84 2.91 -8.39
N GLN A 143 -4.75 3.12 -7.45
CA GLN A 143 -6.12 2.58 -7.49
C GLN A 143 -6.85 2.91 -8.80
N GLU A 144 -6.73 4.14 -9.30
CA GLU A 144 -7.39 4.56 -10.55
C GLU A 144 -6.88 3.80 -11.79
N ASN A 145 -5.57 3.52 -11.85
CA ASN A 145 -4.96 2.78 -12.94
C ASN A 145 -5.37 1.30 -12.89
N ILE A 146 -5.47 0.70 -11.70
CA ILE A 146 -5.98 -0.68 -11.53
C ILE A 146 -7.42 -0.79 -12.05
N LYS A 147 -8.27 0.19 -11.76
CA LYS A 147 -9.64 0.26 -12.31
C LYS A 147 -9.65 0.43 -13.84
N ALA A 148 -8.69 1.18 -14.39
CA ALA A 148 -8.55 1.33 -15.84
C ALA A 148 -8.15 0.00 -16.50
N ILE A 149 -7.21 -0.76 -15.92
CA ILE A 149 -6.85 -2.11 -16.40
C ILE A 149 -8.06 -3.04 -16.35
N SER A 150 -8.82 -3.03 -15.25
CA SER A 150 -10.08 -3.79 -15.14
C SER A 150 -11.08 -3.40 -16.21
N SER A 151 -11.17 -2.11 -16.56
CA SER A 151 -12.05 -1.63 -17.62
C SER A 151 -11.65 -2.16 -19.01
N ILE A 152 -10.36 -2.33 -19.28
CA ILE A 152 -9.87 -3.01 -20.49
C ILE A 152 -10.32 -4.47 -20.46
N SER A 153 -10.17 -5.16 -19.35
CA SER A 153 -10.59 -6.54 -19.15
C SER A 153 -12.10 -6.74 -19.37
N VAL A 154 -12.93 -5.87 -18.79
CA VAL A 154 -14.41 -5.94 -18.94
C VAL A 154 -14.85 -5.67 -20.38
N ASN A 155 -14.23 -4.71 -21.06
CA ASN A 155 -14.57 -4.36 -22.45
C ASN A 155 -14.08 -5.41 -23.46
N ASN A 156 -12.98 -6.10 -23.16
CA ASN A 156 -12.38 -7.15 -23.98
C ASN A 156 -11.97 -8.38 -23.14
N PRO A 157 -12.92 -9.12 -22.55
CA PRO A 157 -12.60 -10.22 -21.62
C PRO A 157 -11.90 -11.39 -22.32
N THR A 158 -11.89 -11.43 -23.64
CA THR A 158 -11.18 -12.43 -24.44
C THR A 158 -9.75 -12.01 -24.78
N GLN A 159 -9.36 -10.76 -24.49
CA GLN A 159 -8.04 -10.24 -24.77
C GLN A 159 -7.21 -9.94 -23.52
N LEU A 160 -7.84 -9.53 -22.41
CA LEU A 160 -7.11 -9.28 -21.16
C LEU A 160 -7.93 -9.74 -19.97
N THR A 161 -7.31 -10.39 -19.00
CA THR A 161 -7.90 -10.75 -17.70
C THR A 161 -6.96 -10.49 -16.54
N MET A 162 -7.54 -10.03 -15.42
CA MET A 162 -6.88 -9.86 -14.12
C MET A 162 -7.73 -10.38 -12.97
N SER A 163 -8.70 -11.27 -13.26
CA SER A 163 -9.70 -11.73 -12.30
C SER A 163 -9.13 -12.42 -11.07
N ASP A 164 -7.95 -13.02 -11.17
CA ASP A 164 -7.27 -13.72 -10.07
C ASP A 164 -5.89 -13.10 -9.80
N ALA A 165 -5.63 -11.89 -10.31
CA ALA A 165 -4.35 -11.21 -10.14
C ALA A 165 -4.13 -10.79 -8.69
N LEU A 166 -2.90 -10.96 -8.22
CA LEU A 166 -2.43 -10.28 -7.01
C LEU A 166 -2.38 -8.78 -7.30
N VAL A 167 -2.98 -7.98 -6.43
CA VAL A 167 -3.02 -6.53 -6.62
C VAL A 167 -2.24 -5.82 -5.52
N ARG A 168 -1.32 -4.93 -5.91
CA ARG A 168 -0.64 -4.03 -5.00
C ARG A 168 -1.02 -2.58 -5.29
N ILE A 169 -1.63 -1.92 -4.30
CA ILE A 169 -2.05 -0.52 -4.41
C ILE A 169 -0.97 0.37 -3.84
N THR A 170 -0.46 1.30 -4.66
CA THR A 170 0.71 2.12 -4.33
C THR A 170 0.35 3.52 -3.80
N ASP A 171 -0.86 4.02 -4.05
CA ASP A 171 -1.37 5.29 -3.53
C ASP A 171 -2.17 5.11 -2.23
N GLU A 172 -2.50 6.24 -1.60
CA GLU A 172 -3.31 6.25 -0.38
C GLU A 172 -4.77 5.87 -0.67
N VAL A 173 -5.26 4.88 0.06
CA VAL A 173 -6.63 4.37 -0.05
C VAL A 173 -7.37 4.39 1.28
N ASN A 174 -8.68 4.21 1.22
CA ASN A 174 -9.59 4.00 2.34
C ASN A 174 -10.48 2.79 2.07
N LEU A 175 -11.33 2.41 3.02
CA LEU A 175 -12.23 1.25 2.92
C LEU A 175 -13.02 1.25 1.59
N LEU A 176 -13.61 2.39 1.21
CA LEU A 176 -14.42 2.47 -0.02
C LEU A 176 -13.61 2.13 -1.27
N LYS A 177 -12.38 2.66 -1.38
CA LYS A 177 -11.48 2.39 -2.53
C LYS A 177 -11.02 0.93 -2.56
N ILE A 178 -10.80 0.33 -1.37
CA ILE A 178 -10.41 -1.09 -1.24
C ILE A 178 -11.56 -1.98 -1.70
N ASP A 179 -12.80 -1.69 -1.28
CA ASP A 179 -13.99 -2.44 -1.69
C ASP A 179 -14.17 -2.41 -3.21
N GLU A 180 -13.91 -1.26 -3.86
CA GLU A 180 -13.92 -1.17 -5.33
C GLU A 180 -12.88 -2.08 -6.00
N ILE A 181 -11.71 -2.26 -5.41
CA ILE A 181 -10.67 -3.16 -5.96
C ILE A 181 -11.04 -4.62 -5.71
N ARG A 182 -11.63 -4.95 -4.56
CA ARG A 182 -12.12 -6.30 -4.24
C ARG A 182 -13.21 -6.80 -5.19
N GLU A 183 -13.95 -5.89 -5.83
CA GLU A 183 -14.90 -6.24 -6.90
C GLU A 183 -14.21 -6.59 -8.24
N ILE A 184 -12.93 -6.27 -8.39
CA ILE A 184 -12.18 -6.42 -9.65
C ILE A 184 -11.38 -7.72 -9.69
N THR A 185 -10.80 -8.14 -8.55
CA THR A 185 -9.95 -9.34 -8.44
C THR A 185 -10.44 -10.26 -7.33
N ASN A 186 -10.24 -11.57 -7.53
CA ASN A 186 -10.34 -12.58 -6.47
C ASN A 186 -8.98 -12.89 -5.82
N GLY A 187 -7.89 -12.29 -6.33
CA GLY A 187 -6.54 -12.46 -5.78
C GLY A 187 -6.31 -11.58 -4.55
N ASP A 188 -5.21 -11.82 -3.86
CA ASP A 188 -4.85 -11.06 -2.66
C ASP A 188 -4.49 -9.61 -3.00
N ILE A 189 -4.89 -8.68 -2.12
CA ILE A 189 -4.66 -7.26 -2.23
C ILE A 189 -3.66 -6.82 -1.16
N THR A 190 -2.56 -6.20 -1.56
CA THR A 190 -1.58 -5.59 -0.67
C THR A 190 -1.70 -4.07 -0.75
N ILE A 191 -1.75 -3.41 0.39
CA ILE A 191 -1.89 -1.96 0.49
C ILE A 191 -0.59 -1.36 1.02
N ASN A 192 -0.09 -0.30 0.37
CA ASN A 192 1.08 0.43 0.85
C ASN A 192 0.71 1.57 1.80
N LEU A 193 -0.39 2.27 1.55
CA LEU A 193 -0.82 3.45 2.29
C LEU A 193 -2.33 3.40 2.52
N VAL A 194 -2.77 3.51 3.78
CA VAL A 194 -4.20 3.58 4.11
C VAL A 194 -4.46 4.75 5.06
N ASN A 195 -5.56 5.46 4.81
CA ASN A 195 -6.01 6.57 5.66
C ASN A 195 -7.52 6.43 5.91
N ASP A 196 -7.87 6.06 7.14
CA ASP A 196 -9.28 5.88 7.51
C ASP A 196 -9.49 6.00 9.03
N ASP A 197 -10.73 5.91 9.47
CA ASP A 197 -11.04 5.81 10.89
C ASP A 197 -10.81 4.38 11.42
N THR A 198 -10.72 4.24 12.74
CA THR A 198 -10.45 2.96 13.40
C THR A 198 -11.48 1.87 13.09
N THR A 199 -12.74 2.24 12.84
CA THR A 199 -13.82 1.29 12.52
C THR A 199 -13.62 0.71 11.12
N ASN A 200 -13.30 1.56 10.16
CA ASN A 200 -13.02 1.16 8.79
C ASN A 200 -11.71 0.37 8.69
N LEU A 201 -10.65 0.77 9.43
CA LEU A 201 -9.40 0.02 9.51
C LEU A 201 -9.60 -1.38 10.07
N ALA A 202 -10.45 -1.54 11.11
CA ALA A 202 -10.81 -2.85 11.63
C ALA A 202 -11.55 -3.69 10.58
N THR A 203 -12.45 -3.08 9.81
CA THR A 203 -13.16 -3.76 8.72
C THR A 203 -12.18 -4.24 7.63
N ILE A 204 -11.22 -3.40 7.24
CA ILE A 204 -10.18 -3.76 6.26
C ILE A 204 -9.33 -4.92 6.79
N ASN A 205 -8.93 -4.88 8.06
CA ASN A 205 -8.13 -5.93 8.68
C ASN A 205 -8.87 -7.28 8.78
N ASP A 206 -10.20 -7.25 8.86
CA ASP A 206 -11.03 -8.46 8.88
C ASP A 206 -11.17 -9.13 7.49
N TYR A 207 -10.77 -8.47 6.42
CA TYR A 207 -10.76 -9.06 5.08
C TYR A 207 -9.64 -10.10 4.95
N THR A 208 -9.98 -11.29 4.49
CA THR A 208 -9.02 -12.40 4.33
C THR A 208 -8.16 -12.29 3.08
N ASP A 209 -8.57 -11.46 2.13
CA ASP A 209 -7.96 -11.17 0.84
C ASP A 209 -7.21 -9.84 0.81
N VAL A 210 -7.15 -9.11 1.94
CA VAL A 210 -6.47 -7.80 2.04
C VAL A 210 -5.39 -7.86 3.11
N SER A 211 -4.20 -7.36 2.80
CA SER A 211 -3.08 -7.28 3.74
C SER A 211 -2.70 -5.84 4.06
N LEU A 212 -2.65 -5.54 5.36
CA LEU A 212 -2.12 -4.30 5.94
C LEU A 212 -0.71 -4.50 6.55
N SER A 213 -0.14 -5.71 6.48
CA SER A 213 1.06 -6.08 7.25
C SER A 213 2.28 -5.18 7.01
N THR A 214 2.37 -4.54 5.84
CA THR A 214 3.45 -3.63 5.45
C THR A 214 2.97 -2.20 5.18
N ALA A 215 1.70 -1.89 5.45
CA ALA A 215 1.12 -0.60 5.13
C ALA A 215 1.54 0.50 6.09
N ASP A 216 1.77 1.71 5.60
CA ASP A 216 1.70 2.90 6.42
C ASP A 216 0.22 3.25 6.65
N ILE A 217 -0.17 3.35 7.93
CA ILE A 217 -1.55 3.56 8.34
C ILE A 217 -1.70 4.95 8.94
N THR A 218 -2.61 5.77 8.41
CA THR A 218 -3.02 7.02 9.04
C THR A 218 -4.39 6.85 9.67
N ILE A 219 -4.50 7.10 10.98
CA ILE A 219 -5.79 7.10 11.69
C ILE A 219 -6.36 8.51 11.66
N SER A 220 -7.51 8.67 10.99
CA SER A 220 -8.14 9.96 10.72
C SER A 220 -9.04 10.49 11.82
N ASN A 221 -9.48 9.65 12.76
CA ASN A 221 -10.28 10.05 13.92
C ASN A 221 -9.42 10.22 15.19
N ASP A 222 -10.01 10.83 16.23
CA ASP A 222 -9.41 10.89 17.55
C ASP A 222 -9.40 9.51 18.21
N VAL A 223 -8.28 9.12 18.82
CA VAL A 223 -8.10 7.80 19.41
C VAL A 223 -7.48 7.85 20.80
N SER A 224 -7.71 6.79 21.56
CA SER A 224 -6.96 6.46 22.76
C SER A 224 -5.70 5.63 22.43
N LYS A 225 -4.79 5.50 23.40
CA LYS A 225 -3.64 4.58 23.29
C LYS A 225 -4.10 3.15 22.95
N LEU A 226 -5.16 2.68 23.59
CA LEU A 226 -5.65 1.32 23.34
C LEU A 226 -6.06 1.10 21.88
N GLU A 227 -6.73 2.05 21.28
CA GLU A 227 -7.15 1.98 19.87
C GLU A 227 -5.93 2.08 18.94
N ALA A 228 -4.97 2.95 19.25
CA ALA A 228 -3.72 3.06 18.51
C ALA A 228 -2.92 1.74 18.54
N ASP A 229 -2.80 1.10 19.72
CA ASP A 229 -2.13 -0.21 19.87
C ASP A 229 -2.83 -1.33 19.09
N ILE A 230 -4.17 -1.31 19.01
CA ILE A 230 -4.93 -2.28 18.21
C ILE A 230 -4.60 -2.12 16.71
N VAL A 231 -4.56 -0.89 16.21
CA VAL A 231 -4.24 -0.62 14.80
C VAL A 231 -2.75 -0.90 14.50
N ASP A 232 -1.83 -0.62 15.43
CA ASP A 232 -0.42 -1.02 15.32
C ASP A 232 -0.28 -2.55 15.16
N GLY A 233 -1.19 -3.31 15.78
CA GLY A 233 -1.27 -4.77 15.60
C GLY A 233 -1.68 -5.24 14.19
N TYR A 234 -2.21 -4.39 13.33
CA TYR A 234 -2.54 -4.72 11.92
C TYR A 234 -1.30 -4.65 11.02
N ASN A 235 -0.33 -3.83 11.39
CA ASN A 235 0.91 -3.59 10.68
C ASN A 235 2.05 -4.44 11.30
N THR A 236 2.07 -5.73 10.97
CA THR A 236 2.90 -6.72 11.69
C THR A 236 4.33 -6.85 11.18
N GLU A 237 4.64 -6.38 9.99
CA GLU A 237 5.96 -6.57 9.35
C GLU A 237 6.76 -5.26 9.26
N SER A 238 6.15 -4.22 8.74
CA SER A 238 6.79 -2.91 8.58
C SER A 238 5.74 -1.83 8.30
N GLY A 239 6.13 -0.57 8.41
CA GLY A 239 5.24 0.57 8.21
C GLY A 239 5.04 1.34 9.52
N ILE A 240 4.44 2.49 9.44
CA ILE A 240 4.22 3.40 10.57
C ILE A 240 2.72 3.67 10.72
N VAL A 241 2.21 3.59 11.94
CA VAL A 241 0.88 4.09 12.29
C VAL A 241 0.98 5.57 12.67
N THR A 242 0.38 6.45 11.88
CA THR A 242 0.35 7.89 12.13
C THR A 242 -1.01 8.28 12.71
N LEU A 243 -1.01 8.93 13.87
CA LEU A 243 -2.23 9.44 14.49
C LEU A 243 -2.43 10.90 14.07
N THR A 244 -3.67 11.26 13.69
CA THR A 244 -4.04 12.67 13.48
C THR A 244 -4.43 13.34 14.80
N SER A 245 -4.98 12.58 15.74
CA SER A 245 -5.38 13.05 17.08
C SER A 245 -5.34 11.93 18.10
N ILE A 246 -4.94 12.26 19.33
CA ILE A 246 -4.97 11.35 20.49
C ILE A 246 -5.55 12.05 21.72
N THR A 247 -6.48 11.38 22.40
CA THR A 247 -7.06 11.81 23.67
C THR A 247 -6.83 10.74 24.74
N ASP A 248 -5.92 11.00 25.69
CA ASP A 248 -5.64 10.05 26.77
C ASP A 248 -4.97 10.75 27.98
N ASN A 249 -4.60 9.99 28.99
CA ASN A 249 -3.79 10.44 30.13
C ASN A 249 -2.31 10.58 29.73
N ILE A 250 -1.54 11.30 30.55
CA ILE A 250 -0.13 11.60 30.33
C ILE A 250 0.71 10.35 30.14
N SER A 251 0.49 9.31 30.96
CA SER A 251 1.25 8.05 30.87
C SER A 251 1.01 7.34 29.56
N SER A 252 -0.25 7.23 29.13
CA SER A 252 -0.63 6.60 27.86
C SER A 252 -0.03 7.33 26.66
N ILE A 253 -0.09 8.67 26.65
CA ILE A 253 0.48 9.50 25.57
C ILE A 253 2.01 9.31 25.52
N SER A 254 2.69 9.30 26.67
CA SER A 254 4.13 9.06 26.74
C SER A 254 4.51 7.65 26.25
N GLU A 255 3.69 6.62 26.53
CA GLU A 255 3.89 5.28 26.02
C GLU A 255 3.74 5.21 24.49
N VAL A 256 2.74 5.89 23.91
CA VAL A 256 2.55 6.00 22.46
C VAL A 256 3.73 6.72 21.81
N HIS A 257 4.18 7.84 22.37
CA HIS A 257 5.36 8.57 21.88
C HIS A 257 6.63 7.68 21.84
N ASN A 258 6.79 6.80 22.83
CA ASN A 258 7.93 5.89 22.91
C ASN A 258 7.79 4.64 22.03
N ASN A 259 6.63 4.37 21.42
CA ASN A 259 6.45 3.30 20.46
C ASN A 259 7.00 3.71 19.10
N GLN A 260 8.04 3.00 18.63
CA GLN A 260 8.72 3.31 17.36
C GLN A 260 7.86 3.07 16.11
N ASN A 261 6.78 2.29 16.24
CA ASN A 261 5.86 2.00 15.16
C ASN A 261 4.71 3.01 15.07
N ILE A 262 4.53 3.86 16.09
CA ILE A 262 3.46 4.86 16.12
C ILE A 262 4.05 6.26 16.09
N SER A 263 3.55 7.12 15.21
CA SER A 263 3.94 8.51 15.09
C SER A 263 2.83 9.43 15.57
N ILE A 264 3.18 10.33 16.51
CA ILE A 264 2.32 11.43 16.95
C ILE A 264 2.94 12.81 16.67
N GLN A 265 3.96 12.86 15.83
CA GLN A 265 4.74 14.08 15.59
C GLN A 265 3.90 15.26 15.09
N THR A 266 2.81 15.00 14.37
CA THR A 266 1.91 16.05 13.85
C THR A 266 0.50 15.98 14.45
N SER A 267 0.31 15.15 15.49
CA SER A 267 -1.00 14.89 16.09
C SER A 267 -1.47 16.05 16.95
N SER A 268 -2.78 16.28 16.95
CA SER A 268 -3.40 17.01 18.04
C SER A 268 -3.48 16.11 19.29
N ILE A 269 -3.03 16.61 20.44
CA ILE A 269 -3.01 15.85 21.70
C ILE A 269 -3.96 16.48 22.71
N THR A 270 -4.88 15.69 23.25
CA THR A 270 -5.74 16.11 24.37
C THR A 270 -5.40 15.31 25.62
N VAL A 271 -4.92 16.00 26.66
CA VAL A 271 -4.55 15.43 27.94
C VAL A 271 -5.74 15.43 28.90
N THR A 272 -6.16 14.26 29.37
CA THR A 272 -7.37 14.09 30.18
C THR A 272 -7.15 14.19 31.69
N ASP A 273 -5.97 13.82 32.18
CA ASP A 273 -5.63 13.91 33.61
C ASP A 273 -4.97 15.24 33.97
N PRO A 274 -4.86 15.56 35.27
CA PRO A 274 -4.27 16.81 35.72
C PRO A 274 -2.79 16.93 35.32
N ALA A 275 -2.45 17.96 34.57
CA ALA A 275 -1.08 18.26 34.15
C ALA A 275 -0.48 19.38 35.04
N ASN A 276 0.82 19.32 35.27
CA ASN A 276 1.63 20.42 35.80
C ASN A 276 2.53 20.99 34.67
N LEU A 277 3.30 22.05 34.98
CA LEU A 277 4.18 22.67 34.00
C LEU A 277 5.16 21.67 33.37
N GLN A 278 5.73 20.74 34.14
CA GLN A 278 6.67 19.75 33.62
C GLN A 278 6.01 18.80 32.64
N ASN A 279 4.78 18.32 32.97
CA ASN A 279 4.00 17.47 32.07
C ASN A 279 3.61 18.22 30.77
N ALA A 280 3.22 19.49 30.88
CA ALA A 280 2.85 20.32 29.75
C ALA A 280 4.03 20.48 28.76
N LEU A 281 5.24 20.79 29.29
CA LEU A 281 6.47 20.90 28.52
C LEU A 281 6.88 19.56 27.86
N GLU A 282 6.74 18.46 28.59
CA GLU A 282 7.09 17.12 28.08
C GLU A 282 6.18 16.76 26.90
N ILE A 283 4.84 16.88 27.05
CA ILE A 283 3.89 16.49 26.01
C ILE A 283 3.95 17.44 24.82
N GLU A 284 4.15 18.73 25.01
CA GLU A 284 4.34 19.71 23.94
C GLU A 284 5.52 19.31 23.04
N SER A 285 6.59 18.77 23.65
CA SER A 285 7.75 18.31 22.89
C SER A 285 7.51 17.06 22.02
N PHE A 286 6.40 16.35 22.17
CA PHE A 286 6.08 15.13 21.42
C PHE A 286 5.47 15.40 20.06
N THR A 287 4.92 16.61 19.85
CA THR A 287 4.17 16.94 18.65
C THR A 287 4.41 18.37 18.17
N ASP A 288 4.37 18.58 16.85
CA ASP A 288 4.24 19.91 16.23
C ASP A 288 2.76 20.36 16.16
N GLY A 289 1.82 19.50 16.55
CA GLY A 289 0.39 19.78 16.60
C GLY A 289 -0.03 20.48 17.88
N LEU A 290 -1.34 20.73 18.02
CA LEU A 290 -1.90 21.41 19.19
C LEU A 290 -2.02 20.46 20.40
N VAL A 291 -1.45 20.85 21.54
CA VAL A 291 -1.68 20.20 22.84
C VAL A 291 -2.79 20.93 23.61
N THR A 292 -3.83 20.21 24.00
CA THR A 292 -4.97 20.70 24.81
C THR A 292 -4.92 20.03 26.16
N LEU A 293 -4.82 20.83 27.25
CA LEU A 293 -4.94 20.35 28.62
C LEU A 293 -6.38 20.51 29.10
N GLN A 294 -7.00 19.42 29.58
CA GLN A 294 -8.36 19.48 30.18
C GLN A 294 -8.33 19.84 31.65
N SER A 295 -7.21 19.60 32.33
CA SER A 295 -7.01 19.96 33.73
C SER A 295 -5.57 20.34 34.03
N VAL A 296 -5.36 21.35 34.86
CA VAL A 296 -4.05 21.81 35.32
C VAL A 296 -4.02 21.90 36.84
N VAL A 297 -2.98 21.31 37.45
CA VAL A 297 -2.79 21.34 38.92
C VAL A 297 -1.36 21.72 39.22
N ASP A 298 -1.11 22.97 39.64
CA ASP A 298 0.22 23.47 39.95
C ASP A 298 0.19 24.75 40.83
N THR A 299 1.37 25.33 41.09
CA THR A 299 1.43 26.68 41.67
C THR A 299 0.95 27.74 40.67
N HIS A 300 0.48 28.88 41.22
CA HIS A 300 -0.01 29.96 40.33
C HIS A 300 1.05 30.39 39.28
N GLN A 301 2.33 30.44 39.68
CA GLN A 301 3.42 30.88 38.79
C GLN A 301 3.60 29.88 37.64
N ASN A 302 3.54 28.57 37.90
CA ASN A 302 3.67 27.54 36.88
C ASN A 302 2.45 27.55 35.94
N ILE A 303 1.25 27.78 36.47
CA ILE A 303 0.02 27.93 35.67
C ILE A 303 0.13 29.12 34.70
N ILE A 304 0.64 30.27 35.21
CA ILE A 304 0.92 31.44 34.36
C ILE A 304 1.91 31.09 33.26
N SER A 305 2.98 30.39 33.59
CA SER A 305 4.00 29.94 32.60
C SER A 305 3.39 29.03 31.54
N ILE A 306 2.48 28.10 31.91
CA ILE A 306 1.72 27.29 30.90
C ILE A 306 0.87 28.19 30.02
N GLY A 307 0.20 29.22 30.57
CA GLY A 307 -0.63 30.17 29.81
C GLY A 307 0.15 31.12 28.90
N GLU A 308 1.48 31.21 29.05
CA GLU A 308 2.36 32.02 28.17
C GLU A 308 2.82 31.28 26.91
N PHE A 309 2.54 29.98 26.78
CA PHE A 309 2.82 29.25 25.56
C PHE A 309 2.00 29.81 24.38
N ASP A 310 2.53 29.64 23.17
CA ASP A 310 1.78 29.93 21.96
C ASP A 310 0.50 29.05 21.96
N SER A 311 -0.66 29.71 21.89
CA SER A 311 -1.96 29.05 21.92
C SER A 311 -2.22 28.15 20.69
N THR A 312 -1.37 28.19 19.70
CA THR A 312 -1.38 27.26 18.57
C THR A 312 -0.60 25.98 18.83
N GLN A 313 0.26 25.97 19.85
CA GLN A 313 1.05 24.82 20.26
C GLN A 313 0.51 24.17 21.53
N LEU A 314 0.16 24.98 22.54
CA LEU A 314 -0.42 24.48 23.78
C LEU A 314 -1.54 25.39 24.27
N THR A 315 -2.66 24.80 24.69
CA THR A 315 -3.79 25.55 25.25
C THR A 315 -4.33 24.90 26.53
N MET A 316 -4.69 25.74 27.48
CA MET A 316 -5.45 25.40 28.68
C MET A 316 -6.69 26.29 28.84
N ALA A 317 -7.15 26.90 27.77
CA ALA A 317 -8.22 27.92 27.83
C ALA A 317 -9.56 27.41 28.42
N GLU A 318 -9.83 26.13 28.31
CA GLU A 318 -11.01 25.45 28.87
C GLU A 318 -10.62 24.44 29.98
N ALA A 319 -9.39 24.49 30.49
CA ALA A 319 -8.89 23.56 31.51
C ALA A 319 -9.41 23.92 32.91
N GLY A 320 -9.98 22.95 33.61
CA GLY A 320 -10.21 23.06 35.06
C GLY A 320 -8.85 23.25 35.77
N THR A 321 -8.74 24.30 36.58
CA THR A 321 -7.44 24.67 37.15
C THR A 321 -7.44 24.61 38.66
N LYS A 322 -6.46 23.92 39.28
CA LYS A 322 -6.27 23.91 40.72
C LYS A 322 -4.96 24.56 41.12
N ILE A 323 -5.00 25.60 41.94
CA ILE A 323 -3.84 26.32 42.46
C ILE A 323 -3.45 25.73 43.83
N LEU A 324 -2.20 25.28 43.95
CA LEU A 324 -1.69 24.55 45.11
C LEU A 324 -1.06 25.45 46.16
N ASP A 325 -0.59 26.64 45.81
CA ASP A 325 0.06 27.59 46.68
C ASP A 325 -0.91 28.68 47.15
N SER A 326 -0.51 29.41 48.19
CA SER A 326 -1.30 30.54 48.70
C SER A 326 -1.29 31.69 47.70
N VAL A 327 -2.47 32.19 47.36
CA VAL A 327 -2.65 33.25 46.36
C VAL A 327 -3.43 34.45 46.92
N ASP A 328 -3.17 35.64 46.32
CA ASP A 328 -3.97 36.84 46.48
C ASP A 328 -4.92 37.10 45.27
N LEU A 329 -5.73 38.12 45.38
CA LEU A 329 -6.71 38.49 44.34
C LEU A 329 -6.05 38.78 42.98
N ASP A 330 -4.89 39.44 42.95
CA ASP A 330 -4.20 39.80 41.74
C ASP A 330 -3.67 38.55 41.00
N GLN A 331 -3.14 37.59 41.76
CA GLN A 331 -2.65 36.30 41.22
C GLN A 331 -3.81 35.46 40.68
N VAL A 332 -4.96 35.43 41.37
CA VAL A 332 -6.19 34.74 40.89
C VAL A 332 -6.67 35.39 39.60
N ASN A 333 -6.67 36.73 39.49
CA ASN A 333 -7.07 37.43 38.27
C ASN A 333 -6.17 37.11 37.09
N LEU A 334 -4.85 36.91 37.28
CA LEU A 334 -3.95 36.50 36.25
C LEU A 334 -4.32 35.09 35.72
N VAL A 335 -4.62 34.15 36.60
CA VAL A 335 -5.05 32.80 36.18
C VAL A 335 -6.40 32.81 35.48
N ARG A 336 -7.38 33.65 35.95
CA ARG A 336 -8.68 33.84 35.30
C ARG A 336 -8.55 34.40 33.86
N ALA A 337 -7.49 35.09 33.55
CA ALA A 337 -7.25 35.60 32.21
C ALA A 337 -6.79 34.50 31.24
N ILE A 338 -6.31 33.35 31.75
CA ILE A 338 -5.78 32.24 30.99
C ILE A 338 -6.80 31.15 30.72
N THR A 339 -7.61 30.77 31.75
CA THR A 339 -8.66 29.77 31.62
C THR A 339 -10.06 30.37 31.82
N LYS A 340 -11.04 29.81 31.12
CA LYS A 340 -12.48 30.12 31.29
C LYS A 340 -13.21 29.08 32.13
N ALA A 341 -12.53 27.99 32.47
CA ALA A 341 -13.08 26.91 33.29
C ALA A 341 -12.95 27.23 34.79
N GLU A 342 -13.47 26.34 35.62
CA GLU A 342 -13.45 26.49 37.08
C GLU A 342 -12.01 26.53 37.62
N ILE A 343 -11.77 27.45 38.56
CA ILE A 343 -10.52 27.57 39.30
C ILE A 343 -10.75 27.14 40.77
N THR A 344 -10.03 26.14 41.24
CA THR A 344 -10.01 25.68 42.62
C THR A 344 -8.80 26.24 43.35
N LEU A 345 -9.02 26.86 44.53
CA LEU A 345 -7.96 27.43 45.37
C LEU A 345 -7.78 26.56 46.61
N ASP A 346 -6.54 26.15 46.90
CA ASP A 346 -6.22 25.44 48.15
C ASP A 346 -6.00 26.41 49.31
N GLU A 347 -5.38 27.59 49.08
CA GLU A 347 -5.14 28.61 50.13
C GLU A 347 -5.25 30.02 49.55
N VAL A 348 -5.80 30.93 50.34
CA VAL A 348 -5.93 32.35 49.97
C VAL A 348 -5.41 33.20 51.12
N ALA A 349 -4.54 34.17 50.84
CA ALA A 349 -4.02 35.12 51.82
C ALA A 349 -4.09 36.53 51.26
N ASP A 350 -5.09 37.31 51.69
CA ASP A 350 -5.28 38.68 51.21
C ASP A 350 -6.00 39.61 52.21
N SER A 351 -6.12 40.88 51.85
CA SER A 351 -6.88 41.87 52.65
C SER A 351 -8.38 41.50 52.70
N LYS A 352 -9.08 42.00 53.70
CA LYS A 352 -10.50 41.77 53.88
C LYS A 352 -11.33 42.26 52.67
N GLU A 353 -10.91 43.38 52.04
CA GLU A 353 -11.56 43.93 50.83
C GLU A 353 -11.41 42.98 49.63
N ASN A 354 -10.21 42.46 49.41
CA ASN A 354 -9.92 41.54 48.32
C ASN A 354 -10.59 40.18 48.53
N LEU A 355 -10.64 39.66 49.74
CA LEU A 355 -11.40 38.45 50.07
C LEU A 355 -12.91 38.62 49.83
N ALA A 356 -13.45 39.80 50.09
CA ALA A 356 -14.85 40.10 49.77
C ALA A 356 -15.11 40.12 48.25
N THR A 357 -14.13 40.55 47.45
CA THR A 357 -14.17 40.53 45.99
C THR A 357 -14.08 39.09 45.46
N LEU A 358 -13.14 38.28 45.96
CA LEU A 358 -13.01 36.87 45.61
C LEU A 358 -14.28 36.07 45.89
N LYS A 359 -14.98 36.39 46.97
CA LYS A 359 -16.27 35.79 47.30
C LYS A 359 -17.33 36.02 46.20
N THR A 360 -17.28 37.10 45.46
CA THR A 360 -18.21 37.33 44.33
C THR A 360 -17.88 36.40 43.16
N TYR A 361 -16.62 36.05 42.95
CA TYR A 361 -16.17 35.11 41.90
C TYR A 361 -16.56 33.65 42.21
N VAL A 362 -16.66 33.26 43.48
CA VAL A 362 -17.09 31.91 43.93
C VAL A 362 -18.46 31.53 43.39
N ALA A 363 -19.29 32.51 43.06
CA ALA A 363 -20.61 32.27 42.48
C ALA A 363 -20.56 32.06 40.95
N GLU A 364 -19.41 32.27 40.31
CA GLU A 364 -19.26 32.26 38.86
C GLU A 364 -18.34 31.08 38.39
N ASP A 365 -17.05 31.10 38.76
CA ASP A 365 -16.03 30.24 38.19
C ASP A 365 -14.88 29.87 39.18
N ILE A 366 -15.00 30.24 40.45
CA ILE A 366 -13.97 29.92 41.47
C ILE A 366 -14.56 29.06 42.58
N SER A 367 -13.86 28.00 42.91
CA SER A 367 -14.13 27.17 44.10
C SER A 367 -13.04 27.39 45.15
N ALA A 368 -13.44 27.83 46.34
CA ALA A 368 -12.57 28.02 47.50
C ALA A 368 -13.15 27.31 48.72
N THR A 369 -13.92 26.27 48.53
CA THR A 369 -14.68 25.59 49.61
C THR A 369 -13.78 24.94 50.66
N ASP A 370 -12.59 24.53 50.29
CA ASP A 370 -11.61 23.90 51.14
C ASP A 370 -10.35 24.79 51.40
N ALA A 371 -10.41 26.04 50.90
CA ALA A 371 -9.29 26.97 51.07
C ALA A 371 -9.10 27.39 52.51
N LEU A 372 -7.88 27.35 53.01
CA LEU A 372 -7.48 27.96 54.27
C LEU A 372 -7.43 29.49 54.08
N ILE A 373 -8.20 30.23 54.89
CA ILE A 373 -8.29 31.70 54.86
C ILE A 373 -7.57 32.29 56.07
#